data_8102ac164c32935eae0d55e2380df527
#
_entry.id   8102ac164c32935eae0d55e2380df527
#
_cell.length_a   1.000
_cell.length_b   1.000
_cell.length_c   1.000
_cell.angle_alpha   90.00
_cell.angle_beta   90.00
_cell.angle_gamma   90.00
#
_symmetry.space_group_name_H-M   'P 1'
#
loop_
_entity.id
_entity.type
_entity.pdbx_description
1 polymer ?
#
loop_
_entity_poly.entity_id
_entity_poly.type
_entity_poly.pdbx_seq_one_letter_code
_entity_poly.pdbx_strand_id
1 'polypeptide(L)'
;AARLGALIFFICFTYVELLDKCNYLNHYYFVSLIALLLVLIPTRSDRPSVPLFMKWAFKGLLALVYFYAGLAKLHTDWLVDALPLSIWLPQHSSIPVIGPLLAERWIAYAFSWAGAAFDLLAPFALFSNKLRPWFYPILVVFHVLTWVLFPIGIFPWVMILSTTVFFHDDWHHSLWKRLGLPLARISATE
;
A
#
# COMPACT_ATOMS: atom_id res chain seq x y z
N ALA A 1 -4.74 25.11 3.54
CA ALA A 1 -5.91 24.20 3.60
C ALA A 1 -5.46 22.72 3.73
N ALA A 2 -4.62 22.17 2.84
CA ALA A 2 -4.25 20.74 2.83
C ALA A 2 -3.60 20.24 4.14
N ARG A 3 -2.63 21.01 4.69
CA ARG A 3 -1.96 20.66 5.96
C ARG A 3 -2.92 20.63 7.14
N LEU A 4 -3.86 21.57 7.20
CA LEU A 4 -4.88 21.59 8.27
C LEU A 4 -5.82 20.38 8.14
N GLY A 5 -6.23 20.02 6.90
CA GLY A 5 -7.02 18.83 6.65
C GLY A 5 -6.29 17.55 7.08
N ALA A 6 -4.99 17.43 6.76
CA ALA A 6 -4.16 16.30 7.19
C ALA A 6 -4.03 16.24 8.73
N LEU A 7 -3.90 17.38 9.41
CA LEU A 7 -3.84 17.45 10.88
C LEU A 7 -5.15 17.00 11.53
N ILE A 8 -6.26 17.51 11.03
CA ILE A 8 -7.61 17.13 11.54
C ILE A 8 -7.81 15.63 11.33
N PHE A 9 -7.50 15.12 10.12
CA PHE A 9 -7.61 13.69 9.83
C PHE A 9 -6.72 12.86 10.77
N PHE A 10 -5.45 13.24 10.92
CA PHE A 10 -4.52 12.55 11.82
C PHE A 10 -5.06 12.46 13.26
N ILE A 11 -5.52 13.60 13.81
CA ILE A 11 -6.03 13.65 15.19
C ILE A 11 -7.29 12.78 15.32
N CYS A 12 -8.28 12.98 14.46
CA CYS A 12 -9.55 12.26 14.53
C CYS A 12 -9.37 10.76 14.31
N PHE A 13 -8.58 10.37 13.31
CA PHE A 13 -8.37 8.96 12.96
C PHE A 13 -7.60 8.25 14.08
N THR A 14 -6.49 8.83 14.56
CA THR A 14 -5.71 8.27 15.67
C THR A 14 -6.51 8.20 16.95
N TYR A 15 -7.34 9.20 17.23
CA TYR A 15 -8.25 9.18 18.38
C TYR A 15 -9.20 7.98 18.33
N VAL A 16 -9.83 7.73 17.19
CA VAL A 16 -10.74 6.57 17.00
C VAL A 16 -10.01 5.24 17.19
N GLU A 17 -8.77 5.10 16.69
CA GLU A 17 -7.95 3.91 16.92
C GLU A 17 -7.66 3.66 18.40
N LEU A 18 -7.42 4.72 19.16
CA LEU A 18 -7.04 4.62 20.57
C LEU A 18 -8.23 4.45 21.52
N LEU A 19 -9.47 4.62 21.05
CA LEU A 19 -10.67 4.47 21.88
C LEU A 19 -10.86 3.05 22.42
N ASP A 20 -10.53 2.03 21.58
CA ASP A 20 -10.68 0.64 21.96
C ASP A 20 -9.61 -0.21 21.25
N LYS A 21 -9.08 -1.23 21.93
CA LYS A 21 -8.16 -2.21 21.35
C LYS A 21 -8.74 -2.95 20.15
N CYS A 22 -10.07 -3.11 20.10
CA CYS A 22 -10.77 -3.72 18.96
C CYS A 22 -10.67 -2.87 17.69
N ASN A 23 -10.45 -1.57 17.80
CA ASN A 23 -10.27 -0.67 16.67
C ASN A 23 -8.84 -0.67 16.15
N TYR A 24 -7.87 -1.13 16.96
CA TYR A 24 -6.47 -1.13 16.57
C TYR A 24 -6.18 -2.22 15.55
N LEU A 25 -5.73 -1.80 14.39
CA LEU A 25 -5.21 -2.67 13.34
C LEU A 25 -3.87 -2.09 12.84
N ASN A 26 -2.87 -2.95 12.64
CA ASN A 26 -1.54 -2.52 12.18
C ASN A 26 -1.59 -1.64 10.93
N HIS A 27 -2.52 -1.89 10.02
CA HIS A 27 -2.70 -1.10 8.80
C HIS A 27 -3.37 0.25 9.07
N TYR A 28 -4.19 0.41 10.11
CA TYR A 28 -4.72 1.70 10.53
C TYR A 28 -3.64 2.55 11.18
N TYR A 29 -2.82 1.95 12.04
CA TYR A 29 -1.65 2.63 12.58
C TYR A 29 -0.71 3.16 11.48
N PHE A 30 -0.50 2.38 10.41
CA PHE A 30 0.23 2.86 9.24
C PHE A 30 -0.43 4.09 8.59
N VAL A 31 -1.77 4.11 8.45
CA VAL A 31 -2.51 5.28 7.92
C VAL A 31 -2.30 6.51 8.79
N SER A 32 -2.32 6.34 10.12
CA SER A 32 -2.01 7.42 11.07
C SER A 32 -0.59 7.97 10.88
N LEU A 33 0.41 7.10 10.68
CA LEU A 33 1.79 7.53 10.41
C LEU A 33 1.94 8.27 9.08
N ILE A 34 1.26 7.82 8.01
CA ILE A 34 1.21 8.54 6.74
C ILE A 34 0.58 9.92 6.92
N ALA A 35 -0.54 10.01 7.65
CA ALA A 35 -1.19 11.29 7.92
C ALA A 35 -0.27 12.23 8.70
N LEU A 36 0.44 11.73 9.71
CA LEU A 36 1.44 12.51 10.45
C LEU A 36 2.56 13.03 9.53
N LEU A 37 3.10 12.21 8.65
CA LEU A 37 4.12 12.64 7.69
C LEU A 37 3.58 13.74 6.77
N LEU A 38 2.32 13.64 6.32
CA LEU A 38 1.68 14.68 5.51
C LEU A 38 1.54 16.02 6.26
N VAL A 39 1.24 15.98 7.57
CA VAL A 39 1.22 17.19 8.43
C VAL A 39 2.60 17.84 8.51
N LEU A 40 3.66 17.04 8.54
CA LEU A 40 5.04 17.51 8.69
C LEU A 40 5.63 18.06 7.38
N ILE A 41 5.00 17.85 6.22
CA ILE A 41 5.47 18.43 4.95
C ILE A 41 5.43 19.96 5.04
N PRO A 42 6.58 20.65 4.86
CA PRO A 42 6.61 22.11 4.85
C PRO A 42 5.87 22.63 3.61
N THR A 43 4.77 23.31 3.80
CA THR A 43 4.05 24.00 2.73
C THR A 43 4.63 25.42 2.59
N ARG A 44 5.64 25.60 1.75
CA ARG A 44 6.13 26.91 1.35
C ARG A 44 5.55 27.27 -0.01
N SER A 45 4.94 28.42 -0.08
CA SER A 45 4.32 28.92 -1.32
C SER A 45 5.33 29.16 -2.45
N ASP A 46 6.58 29.44 -2.07
CA ASP A 46 7.69 29.76 -2.97
C ASP A 46 8.42 28.53 -3.53
N ARG A 47 8.18 27.35 -2.94
CA ARG A 47 8.80 26.08 -3.37
C ARG A 47 7.79 24.92 -3.27
N PRO A 48 7.13 24.55 -4.36
CA PRO A 48 6.14 23.47 -4.34
C PRO A 48 6.75 22.07 -4.23
N SER A 49 8.06 21.95 -4.04
CA SER A 49 8.75 20.65 -3.96
C SER A 49 8.79 20.11 -2.54
N VAL A 50 8.42 18.83 -2.38
CA VAL A 50 8.57 18.11 -1.11
C VAL A 50 10.05 17.93 -0.79
N PRO A 51 10.51 18.28 0.43
CA PRO A 51 11.91 18.11 0.83
C PRO A 51 12.37 16.65 0.66
N LEU A 52 13.62 16.46 0.26
CA LEU A 52 14.19 15.14 -0.01
C LEU A 52 14.09 14.20 1.19
N PHE A 53 14.36 14.70 2.40
CA PHE A 53 14.28 13.89 3.63
C PHE A 53 12.86 13.37 3.89
N MET A 54 11.82 14.15 3.55
CA MET A 54 10.43 13.71 3.67
C MET A 54 10.11 12.57 2.68
N LYS A 55 10.60 12.69 1.43
CA LYS A 55 10.46 11.60 0.44
C LYS A 55 11.13 10.31 0.95
N TRP A 56 12.30 10.43 1.57
CA TRP A 56 12.97 9.28 2.18
C TRP A 56 12.23 8.74 3.40
N ALA A 57 11.60 9.58 4.21
CA ALA A 57 10.79 9.15 5.34
C ALA A 57 9.57 8.34 4.87
N PHE A 58 8.87 8.79 3.82
CA PHE A 58 7.77 8.04 3.21
C PHE A 58 8.24 6.71 2.62
N LYS A 59 9.33 6.72 1.84
CA LYS A 59 9.90 5.50 1.25
C LYS A 59 10.36 4.51 2.33
N GLY A 60 11.01 5.01 3.38
CA GLY A 60 11.46 4.21 4.50
C GLY A 60 10.30 3.57 5.26
N LEU A 61 9.25 4.35 5.56
CA LEU A 61 8.06 3.83 6.23
C LEU A 61 7.39 2.70 5.42
N LEU A 62 7.20 2.91 4.11
CA LEU A 62 6.64 1.89 3.22
C LEU A 62 7.50 0.63 3.14
N ALA A 63 8.81 0.82 3.02
CA ALA A 63 9.76 -0.30 2.99
C ALA A 63 9.71 -1.12 4.28
N LEU A 64 9.62 -0.45 5.44
CA LEU A 64 9.49 -1.12 6.74
C LEU A 64 8.18 -1.92 6.83
N VAL A 65 7.06 -1.34 6.38
CA VAL A 65 5.77 -2.03 6.40
C VAL A 65 5.82 -3.32 5.59
N TYR A 66 6.30 -3.29 4.36
CA TYR A 66 6.45 -4.50 3.54
C TYR A 66 7.42 -5.49 4.15
N PHE A 67 8.59 -5.03 4.59
CA PHE A 67 9.61 -5.89 5.15
C PHE A 67 9.11 -6.63 6.40
N TYR A 68 8.50 -5.91 7.35
CA TYR A 68 7.94 -6.54 8.56
C TYR A 68 6.72 -7.40 8.25
N ALA A 69 5.89 -7.03 7.27
CA ALA A 69 4.80 -7.89 6.81
C ALA A 69 5.33 -9.21 6.24
N GLY A 70 6.44 -9.17 5.51
CA GLY A 70 7.13 -10.37 5.02
C GLY A 70 7.73 -11.19 6.15
N LEU A 71 8.47 -10.56 7.08
CA LEU A 71 9.04 -11.25 8.26
C LEU A 71 7.96 -11.93 9.11
N ALA A 72 6.84 -11.25 9.32
CA ALA A 72 5.70 -11.79 10.07
C ALA A 72 5.08 -13.05 9.42
N LYS A 73 5.37 -13.31 8.15
CA LYS A 73 4.93 -14.50 7.43
C LYS A 73 5.94 -15.66 7.47
N LEU A 74 7.15 -15.43 8.00
CA LEU A 74 8.20 -16.46 8.08
C LEU A 74 8.03 -17.32 9.32
N HIS A 75 6.90 -17.99 9.45
CA HIS A 75 6.63 -18.94 10.53
C HIS A 75 5.87 -20.17 10.00
N THR A 76 5.81 -21.22 10.80
CA THR A 76 5.29 -22.54 10.43
C THR A 76 3.84 -22.47 9.95
N ASP A 77 2.98 -21.80 10.72
CA ASP A 77 1.55 -21.72 10.39
C ASP A 77 1.31 -21.09 9.01
N TRP A 78 2.12 -20.09 8.63
CA TRP A 78 2.00 -19.44 7.33
C TRP A 78 2.60 -20.26 6.19
N LEU A 79 3.86 -20.73 6.35
CA LEU A 79 4.61 -21.34 5.24
C LEU A 79 4.37 -22.84 5.10
N VAL A 80 4.12 -23.55 6.22
CA VAL A 80 3.97 -25.02 6.23
C VAL A 80 2.50 -25.43 6.26
N ASP A 81 1.66 -24.73 7.03
CA ASP A 81 0.25 -25.07 7.17
C ASP A 81 -0.67 -24.19 6.28
N ALA A 82 -0.13 -23.16 5.66
CA ALA A 82 -0.83 -22.15 4.86
C ALA A 82 -2.02 -21.52 5.62
N LEU A 83 -1.92 -21.43 6.95
CA LEU A 83 -2.86 -20.71 7.79
C LEU A 83 -2.56 -19.20 7.73
N PRO A 84 -3.52 -18.32 7.73
CA PRO A 84 -4.98 -18.52 7.73
C PRO A 84 -5.60 -18.72 6.33
N LEU A 85 -4.82 -18.71 5.25
CA LEU A 85 -5.33 -18.73 3.86
C LEU A 85 -6.14 -19.98 3.53
N SER A 86 -5.75 -21.15 4.06
CA SER A 86 -6.50 -22.40 3.93
C SER A 86 -7.90 -22.35 4.57
N ILE A 87 -8.13 -21.38 5.48
CA ILE A 87 -9.44 -21.14 6.11
C ILE A 87 -10.21 -20.05 5.35
N TRP A 88 -9.54 -18.99 4.93
CA TRP A 88 -10.20 -17.82 4.37
C TRP A 88 -10.52 -17.96 2.88
N LEU A 89 -9.64 -18.55 2.08
CA LEU A 89 -9.86 -18.65 0.64
C LEU A 89 -11.09 -19.49 0.27
N PRO A 90 -11.37 -20.65 0.91
CA PRO A 90 -12.57 -21.43 0.62
C PRO A 90 -13.89 -20.69 0.87
N GLN A 91 -13.90 -19.67 1.74
CA GLN A 91 -15.09 -18.85 1.98
C GLN A 91 -15.53 -18.07 0.75
N HIS A 92 -14.63 -17.90 -0.22
CA HIS A 92 -14.87 -17.24 -1.51
C HIS A 92 -15.17 -18.21 -2.66
N SER A 93 -15.50 -19.48 -2.36
CA SER A 93 -15.79 -20.52 -3.35
C SER A 93 -16.99 -20.21 -4.26
N SER A 94 -17.85 -19.28 -3.86
CA SER A 94 -18.99 -18.82 -4.64
C SER A 94 -18.65 -17.79 -5.74
N ILE A 95 -17.44 -17.26 -5.77
CA ILE A 95 -17.01 -16.31 -6.82
C ILE A 95 -17.02 -17.03 -8.17
N PRO A 96 -17.71 -16.49 -9.20
CA PRO A 96 -17.73 -17.13 -10.52
C PRO A 96 -16.30 -17.33 -11.07
N VAL A 97 -16.09 -18.47 -11.73
CA VAL A 97 -14.84 -18.88 -12.41
C VAL A 97 -13.70 -19.22 -11.45
N ILE A 98 -13.33 -18.33 -10.53
CA ILE A 98 -12.16 -18.52 -9.64
C ILE A 98 -12.52 -19.17 -8.30
N GLY A 99 -13.78 -19.10 -7.88
CA GLY A 99 -14.21 -19.61 -6.57
C GLY A 99 -13.88 -21.08 -6.32
N PRO A 100 -14.19 -22.01 -7.24
CA PRO A 100 -13.81 -23.41 -7.06
C PRO A 100 -12.32 -23.62 -6.86
N LEU A 101 -11.48 -22.81 -7.55
CA LEU A 101 -10.02 -22.85 -7.43
C LEU A 101 -9.55 -22.37 -6.06
N LEU A 102 -10.22 -21.36 -5.47
CA LEU A 102 -9.90 -20.85 -4.15
C LEU A 102 -10.18 -21.87 -3.02
N ALA A 103 -11.01 -22.87 -3.27
CA ALA A 103 -11.26 -23.96 -2.34
C ALA A 103 -10.15 -25.03 -2.36
N GLU A 104 -9.28 -25.02 -3.36
CA GLU A 104 -8.21 -25.98 -3.49
C GLU A 104 -7.06 -25.70 -2.51
N ARG A 105 -6.62 -26.73 -1.80
CA ARG A 105 -5.58 -26.60 -0.76
C ARG A 105 -4.25 -26.04 -1.31
N TRP A 106 -3.84 -26.46 -2.49
CA TRP A 106 -2.59 -26.01 -3.10
C TRP A 106 -2.59 -24.51 -3.41
N ILE A 107 -3.76 -23.91 -3.66
CA ILE A 107 -3.91 -22.46 -3.86
C ILE A 107 -3.57 -21.71 -2.57
N ALA A 108 -3.99 -22.20 -1.41
CA ALA A 108 -3.64 -21.59 -0.13
C ALA A 108 -2.11 -21.55 0.06
N TYR A 109 -1.40 -22.63 -0.28
CA TYR A 109 0.08 -22.64 -0.26
C TYR A 109 0.68 -21.68 -1.25
N ALA A 110 0.19 -21.66 -2.49
CA ALA A 110 0.68 -20.75 -3.53
C ALA A 110 0.54 -19.29 -3.10
N PHE A 111 -0.61 -18.90 -2.57
CA PHE A 111 -0.86 -17.55 -2.06
C PHE A 111 -0.03 -17.24 -0.81
N SER A 112 0.17 -18.22 0.08
CA SER A 112 0.99 -18.07 1.28
C SER A 112 2.44 -17.74 0.93
N TRP A 113 3.04 -18.53 0.07
CA TRP A 113 4.44 -18.33 -0.35
C TRP A 113 4.63 -17.12 -1.25
N ALA A 114 3.70 -16.91 -2.19
CA ALA A 114 3.74 -15.73 -3.05
C ALA A 114 3.58 -14.44 -2.24
N GLY A 115 2.70 -14.42 -1.25
CA GLY A 115 2.51 -13.27 -0.36
C GLY A 115 3.73 -12.98 0.51
N ALA A 116 4.36 -14.00 1.09
CA ALA A 116 5.59 -13.83 1.86
C ALA A 116 6.74 -13.32 0.98
N ALA A 117 6.93 -13.94 -0.20
CA ALA A 117 7.95 -13.52 -1.16
C ALA A 117 7.70 -12.10 -1.68
N PHE A 118 6.45 -11.75 -2.00
CA PHE A 118 6.08 -10.42 -2.44
C PHE A 118 6.46 -9.37 -1.40
N ASP A 119 6.06 -9.54 -0.15
CA ASP A 119 6.33 -8.57 0.90
C ASP A 119 7.83 -8.41 1.18
N LEU A 120 8.59 -9.52 1.20
CA LEU A 120 10.04 -9.46 1.39
C LEU A 120 10.79 -8.81 0.22
N LEU A 121 10.33 -9.02 -1.01
CA LEU A 121 10.97 -8.48 -2.22
C LEU A 121 10.56 -7.04 -2.50
N ALA A 122 9.38 -6.60 -2.04
CA ALA A 122 8.82 -5.29 -2.33
C ALA A 122 9.78 -4.12 -2.01
N PRO A 123 10.43 -4.05 -0.84
CA PRO A 123 11.37 -2.96 -0.56
C PRO A 123 12.48 -2.88 -1.62
N PHE A 124 13.10 -3.99 -1.94
CA PHE A 124 14.22 -4.04 -2.89
C PHE A 124 13.78 -3.68 -4.31
N ALA A 125 12.62 -4.18 -4.73
CA ALA A 125 12.07 -3.90 -6.05
C ALA A 125 11.67 -2.42 -6.20
N LEU A 126 11.04 -1.84 -5.17
CA LEU A 126 10.60 -0.45 -5.17
C LEU A 126 11.78 0.54 -5.17
N PHE A 127 12.87 0.25 -4.47
CA PHE A 127 14.07 1.08 -4.51
C PHE A 127 14.85 0.94 -5.83
N SER A 128 14.71 -0.16 -6.54
CA SER A 128 15.40 -0.39 -7.82
C SER A 128 14.70 0.34 -8.97
N ASN A 129 15.39 1.27 -9.63
CA ASN A 129 14.87 1.95 -10.81
C ASN A 129 14.55 1.00 -11.98
N LYS A 130 15.25 -0.14 -12.05
CA LYS A 130 15.06 -1.15 -13.11
C LYS A 130 13.88 -2.08 -12.83
N LEU A 131 13.71 -2.49 -11.57
CA LEU A 131 12.67 -3.45 -11.19
C LEU A 131 11.32 -2.79 -10.92
N ARG A 132 11.30 -1.56 -10.40
CA ARG A 132 10.07 -0.84 -10.02
C ARG A 132 8.99 -0.81 -11.10
N PRO A 133 9.28 -0.48 -12.37
CA PRO A 133 8.24 -0.42 -13.42
C PRO A 133 7.54 -1.75 -13.66
N TRP A 134 8.24 -2.87 -13.45
CA TRP A 134 7.70 -4.22 -13.59
C TRP A 134 7.03 -4.71 -12.31
N PHE A 135 7.56 -4.33 -11.17
CA PHE A 135 7.01 -4.73 -9.88
C PHE A 135 5.73 -3.98 -9.50
N TYR A 136 5.59 -2.71 -9.90
CA TYR A 136 4.42 -1.91 -9.53
C TYR A 136 3.09 -2.46 -10.07
N PRO A 137 2.96 -2.95 -11.31
CA PRO A 137 1.75 -3.66 -11.74
C PRO A 137 1.44 -4.89 -10.89
N ILE A 138 2.45 -5.67 -10.50
CA ILE A 138 2.28 -6.83 -9.60
C ILE A 138 1.78 -6.36 -8.23
N LEU A 139 2.31 -5.25 -7.71
CA LEU A 139 1.87 -4.62 -6.47
C LEU A 139 0.40 -4.21 -6.55
N VAL A 140 -0.03 -3.60 -7.65
CA VAL A 140 -1.43 -3.21 -7.85
C VAL A 140 -2.32 -4.46 -7.86
N VAL A 141 -1.96 -5.49 -8.61
CA VAL A 141 -2.71 -6.76 -8.66
C VAL A 141 -2.78 -7.39 -7.26
N PHE A 142 -1.66 -7.46 -6.55
CA PHE A 142 -1.60 -8.00 -5.18
C PHE A 142 -2.56 -7.28 -4.24
N HIS A 143 -2.54 -5.95 -4.22
CA HIS A 143 -3.41 -5.17 -3.35
C HIS A 143 -4.88 -5.20 -3.77
N VAL A 144 -5.18 -5.26 -5.06
CA VAL A 144 -6.56 -5.45 -5.54
C VAL A 144 -7.08 -6.83 -5.14
N LEU A 145 -6.29 -7.89 -5.28
CA LEU A 145 -6.65 -9.22 -4.82
C LEU A 145 -6.88 -9.26 -3.31
N THR A 146 -6.02 -8.63 -2.52
CA THR A 146 -6.21 -8.55 -1.07
C THR A 146 -7.47 -7.77 -0.70
N TRP A 147 -7.82 -6.72 -1.44
CA TRP A 147 -9.07 -5.98 -1.23
C TRP A 147 -10.31 -6.82 -1.55
N VAL A 148 -10.25 -7.62 -2.63
CA VAL A 148 -11.39 -8.50 -3.03
C VAL A 148 -11.57 -9.67 -2.07
N LEU A 149 -10.45 -10.26 -1.61
CA LEU A 149 -10.47 -11.50 -0.83
C LEU A 149 -10.56 -11.28 0.69
N PHE A 150 -10.21 -10.08 1.17
CA PHE A 150 -10.14 -9.83 2.62
C PHE A 150 -10.82 -8.51 3.00
N PRO A 151 -11.57 -8.46 4.13
CA PRO A 151 -12.25 -7.24 4.58
C PRO A 151 -11.29 -6.26 5.27
N ILE A 152 -10.24 -5.83 4.57
CA ILE A 152 -9.20 -4.93 5.09
C ILE A 152 -9.43 -3.44 4.74
N GLY A 153 -10.64 -3.13 4.29
CA GLY A 153 -11.08 -1.75 4.07
C GLY A 153 -10.28 -0.99 3.01
N ILE A 154 -9.90 0.24 3.34
CA ILE A 154 -9.22 1.16 2.41
C ILE A 154 -7.70 0.92 2.29
N PHE A 155 -7.12 0.10 3.16
CA PHE A 155 -5.67 -0.08 3.25
C PHE A 155 -4.97 -0.44 1.93
N PRO A 156 -5.48 -1.36 1.09
CA PRO A 156 -4.85 -1.68 -0.19
C PRO A 156 -4.72 -0.48 -1.12
N TRP A 157 -5.72 0.40 -1.13
CA TRP A 157 -5.71 1.63 -1.93
C TRP A 157 -4.69 2.62 -1.40
N VAL A 158 -4.57 2.75 -0.07
CA VAL A 158 -3.53 3.56 0.56
C VAL A 158 -2.14 3.06 0.16
N MET A 159 -1.92 1.74 0.15
CA MET A 159 -0.64 1.14 -0.26
C MET A 159 -0.32 1.40 -1.73
N ILE A 160 -1.28 1.20 -2.64
CA ILE A 160 -1.11 1.48 -4.07
C ILE A 160 -0.74 2.95 -4.29
N LEU A 161 -1.48 3.87 -3.69
CA LEU A 161 -1.25 5.31 -3.87
C LEU A 161 0.05 5.77 -3.22
N SER A 162 0.32 5.35 -1.99
CA SER A 162 1.52 5.77 -1.26
C SER A 162 2.81 5.27 -1.92
N THR A 163 2.81 4.09 -2.52
CA THR A 163 3.99 3.56 -3.23
C THR A 163 4.36 4.33 -4.49
N THR A 164 3.48 5.21 -4.99
CA THR A 164 3.84 6.13 -6.10
C THR A 164 4.98 7.09 -5.74
N VAL A 165 5.24 7.32 -4.45
CA VAL A 165 6.37 8.14 -3.97
C VAL A 165 7.74 7.62 -4.43
N PHE A 166 7.84 6.34 -4.79
CA PHE A 166 9.07 5.75 -5.33
C PHE A 166 9.37 6.19 -6.77
N PHE A 167 8.37 6.63 -7.52
CA PHE A 167 8.56 7.11 -8.87
C PHE A 167 9.16 8.53 -8.89
N HIS A 168 9.62 8.97 -10.05
CA HIS A 168 10.09 10.32 -10.27
C HIS A 168 8.92 11.32 -10.15
N ASP A 169 9.18 12.55 -9.71
CA ASP A 169 8.13 13.54 -9.47
C ASP A 169 7.21 13.78 -10.69
N ASP A 170 7.77 13.67 -11.91
CA ASP A 170 7.06 13.88 -13.17
C ASP A 170 6.47 12.60 -13.79
N TRP A 171 6.43 11.49 -13.04
CA TRP A 171 5.95 10.21 -13.59
C TRP A 171 4.53 10.29 -14.15
N HIS A 172 3.66 11.04 -13.50
CA HIS A 172 2.27 11.24 -13.92
C HIS A 172 2.19 12.01 -15.25
N HIS A 173 2.99 13.06 -15.46
CA HIS A 173 3.07 13.78 -16.72
C HIS A 173 3.52 12.87 -17.88
N SER A 174 4.52 12.04 -17.62
CA SER A 174 5.00 11.05 -18.60
C SER A 174 3.93 10.02 -18.94
N LEU A 175 3.14 9.58 -17.97
CA LEU A 175 2.04 8.64 -18.17
C LEU A 175 0.91 9.29 -18.99
N TRP A 176 0.44 10.49 -18.62
CA TRP A 176 -0.61 11.22 -19.33
C TRP A 176 -0.22 11.45 -20.79
N LYS A 177 1.03 11.84 -21.05
CA LYS A 177 1.55 12.03 -22.40
C LYS A 177 1.51 10.72 -23.23
N ARG A 178 1.87 9.59 -22.62
CA ARG A 178 1.84 8.28 -23.30
C ARG A 178 0.41 7.81 -23.60
N LEU A 179 -0.55 8.15 -22.75
CA LEU A 179 -1.96 7.80 -22.93
C LEU A 179 -2.69 8.76 -23.90
N GLY A 180 -2.02 9.79 -24.43
CA GLY A 180 -2.63 10.77 -25.31
C GLY A 180 -3.70 11.65 -24.64
N LEU A 181 -3.71 11.69 -23.29
CA LEU A 181 -4.70 12.43 -22.53
C LEU A 181 -4.26 13.90 -22.39
N PRO A 182 -5.20 14.87 -22.49
CA PRO A 182 -4.85 16.28 -22.34
C PRO A 182 -4.33 16.51 -20.90
N LEU A 183 -3.15 17.08 -20.80
CA LEU A 183 -2.63 17.57 -19.53
C LEU A 183 -3.57 18.67 -19.05
N ALA A 184 -4.31 18.43 -17.97
CA ALA A 184 -4.98 19.52 -17.29
C ALA A 184 -3.90 20.54 -16.90
N ARG A 185 -3.90 21.72 -17.52
CA ARG A 185 -3.10 22.85 -17.07
C ARG A 185 -3.61 23.17 -15.66
N ILE A 186 -2.90 22.68 -14.63
CA ILE A 186 -3.01 23.28 -13.32
C ILE A 186 -2.40 24.66 -13.53
N SER A 187 -3.24 25.63 -13.88
CA SER A 187 -2.85 27.02 -13.89
C SER A 187 -2.37 27.34 -12.48
N ALA A 188 -1.10 27.65 -12.35
CA ALA A 188 -0.62 28.43 -11.24
C ALA A 188 -1.42 29.75 -11.31
N THR A 189 -2.54 29.80 -10.63
CA THR A 189 -3.22 31.05 -10.33
C THR A 189 -2.37 31.75 -9.30
N GLU A 190 -1.90 32.88 -9.73
CA GLU A 190 -1.19 33.97 -9.05
C GLU A 190 -1.67 34.20 -7.60
#